data_3d1def7018d56570a640db71db2a2ede
#
_entry.id   3d1def7018d56570a640db71db2a2ede
#
_cell.length_a   1.000
_cell.length_b   1.000
_cell.length_c   1.000
_cell.angle_alpha   90.00
_cell.angle_beta   90.00
_cell.angle_gamma   90.00
#
_symmetry.space_group_name_H-M   'P 1'
#
loop_
_entity.id
_entity.type
_entity.pdbx_description
1 polymer ?
#
loop_
_entity_poly.entity_id
_entity_poly.type
_entity_poly.pdbx_seq_one_letter_code
_entity_poly.pdbx_strand_id
1 'polypeptide(L)'
;IPNTGVKYQVGESLGDFYYVRWVGVDPEDGQQIWLDDKGNETKEYSDNYAVFTGKNQYAPWSGGFNTRLSWKGFSVDANFSFMLGKYLIDNDRYFVENPNFVGQFNQSVEMANMWTTPGQITDIPAANSTRQFDTHLLENASFMRLKNLTISYSFPESLLSKAGFIKGVRIFGVGRNLWTVTQYKGADPEIDSNLQLGVYPNTRQFAIGAELTF
;
A
#
# COMPACT_ATOMS: atom_id res chain seq x y z
N ILE A 1 15.40 -1.22 18.64
CA ILE A 1 14.47 -1.18 17.50
C ILE A 1 13.91 0.22 17.52
N PRO A 2 14.07 1.00 16.45
CA PRO A 2 13.46 2.32 16.42
C PRO A 2 11.96 2.15 16.66
N ASN A 3 11.42 3.09 17.41
CA ASN A 3 10.05 3.17 17.85
C ASN A 3 9.10 2.71 16.71
N THR A 4 8.35 1.63 16.95
CA THR A 4 7.38 1.11 15.94
C THR A 4 6.25 2.10 15.66
N GLY A 5 6.33 3.30 16.24
CA GLY A 5 5.39 4.40 16.05
C GLY A 5 4.01 4.15 16.60
N VAL A 6 3.84 3.15 17.45
CA VAL A 6 2.57 2.86 18.13
C VAL A 6 2.75 3.02 19.63
N LYS A 7 1.89 3.81 20.24
CA LYS A 7 1.81 4.01 21.69
C LYS A 7 0.42 3.62 22.17
N TYR A 8 0.37 2.94 23.31
CA TYR A 8 -0.91 2.58 23.94
C TYR A 8 -1.20 3.53 25.10
N GLN A 9 -2.33 4.19 25.06
CA GLN A 9 -2.78 5.13 26.08
C GLN A 9 -4.30 5.03 26.24
N VAL A 10 -4.78 5.11 27.48
CA VAL A 10 -6.23 5.09 27.76
C VAL A 10 -6.90 6.30 27.10
N GLY A 11 -7.95 6.06 26.34
CA GLY A 11 -8.69 7.07 25.58
C GLY A 11 -8.26 7.20 24.11
N GLU A 12 -7.12 6.62 23.73
CA GLU A 12 -6.63 6.62 22.36
C GLU A 12 -6.98 5.33 21.63
N SER A 13 -7.08 5.41 20.30
CA SER A 13 -7.40 4.26 19.48
C SER A 13 -6.26 3.26 19.42
N LEU A 14 -6.57 1.97 19.54
CA LEU A 14 -5.59 0.91 19.37
C LEU A 14 -5.01 0.97 17.93
N GLY A 15 -3.68 0.98 17.83
CA GLY A 15 -2.99 1.03 16.53
C GLY A 15 -2.87 2.42 15.93
N ASP A 16 -3.25 3.47 16.68
CA ASP A 16 -2.98 4.83 16.24
C ASP A 16 -1.48 5.13 16.27
N PHE A 17 -0.99 5.77 15.21
CA PHE A 17 0.41 6.12 15.07
C PHE A 17 0.78 7.30 15.97
N TYR A 18 1.92 7.19 16.65
CA TYR A 18 2.47 8.17 17.55
C TYR A 18 3.84 8.64 17.04
N TYR A 19 3.87 9.79 16.37
CA TYR A 19 5.05 10.30 15.68
C TYR A 19 5.20 11.81 15.82
N VAL A 20 6.43 12.28 15.61
CA VAL A 20 6.72 13.69 15.39
C VAL A 20 6.13 14.11 14.05
N ARG A 21 5.45 15.26 14.03
CA ARG A 21 4.81 15.78 12.83
C ARG A 21 5.84 16.48 11.96
N TRP A 22 6.12 15.93 10.80
CA TRP A 22 6.92 16.54 9.76
C TRP A 22 6.08 17.55 8.95
N VAL A 23 6.65 18.73 8.65
CA VAL A 23 5.98 19.81 7.90
C VAL A 23 6.49 19.85 6.46
N GLY A 24 7.81 19.71 6.28
CA GLY A 24 8.42 19.84 4.97
C GLY A 24 9.93 20.07 5.05
N VAL A 25 10.47 20.50 3.93
CA VAL A 25 11.86 20.95 3.80
C VAL A 25 11.84 22.47 3.59
N ASP A 26 12.65 23.19 4.37
CA ASP A 26 12.79 24.64 4.22
C ASP A 26 13.43 24.94 2.86
N PRO A 27 12.77 25.68 1.97
CA PRO A 27 13.32 26.02 0.66
C PRO A 27 14.56 26.90 0.71
N GLU A 28 14.80 27.61 1.81
CA GLU A 28 15.95 28.54 1.92
C GLU A 28 17.27 27.83 2.24
N ASP A 29 17.24 26.77 3.08
CA ASP A 29 18.45 26.07 3.54
C ASP A 29 18.42 24.54 3.43
N GLY A 30 17.31 23.98 2.97
CA GLY A 30 17.14 22.55 2.76
C GLY A 30 17.03 21.71 4.04
N GLN A 31 16.87 22.34 5.21
CA GLN A 31 16.68 21.64 6.47
C GLN A 31 15.23 21.20 6.63
N GLN A 32 15.03 20.10 7.31
CA GLN A 32 13.69 19.61 7.61
C GLN A 32 13.03 20.45 8.71
N ILE A 33 11.71 20.59 8.61
CA ILE A 33 10.86 21.30 9.56
C ILE A 33 9.90 20.32 10.19
N TRP A 34 9.79 20.33 11.51
CA TRP A 34 8.84 19.59 12.31
C TRP A 34 7.98 20.52 13.15
N LEU A 35 6.94 19.98 13.76
CA LEU A 35 6.19 20.69 14.81
C LEU A 35 6.63 20.19 16.19
N ASP A 36 6.85 21.13 17.09
CA ASP A 36 7.08 20.85 18.51
C ASP A 36 5.78 20.34 19.20
N ASP A 37 5.83 20.10 20.51
CA ASP A 37 4.69 19.67 21.33
C ASP A 37 3.57 20.71 21.43
N LYS A 38 3.91 21.99 21.17
CA LYS A 38 2.95 23.12 21.16
C LYS A 38 2.40 23.43 19.77
N GLY A 39 2.94 22.78 18.73
CA GLY A 39 2.54 22.98 17.34
C GLY A 39 3.28 24.11 16.63
N ASN A 40 4.40 24.61 17.18
CA ASN A 40 5.26 25.58 16.47
C ASN A 40 6.25 24.85 15.59
N GLU A 41 6.63 25.49 14.48
CA GLU A 41 7.66 24.98 13.58
C GLU A 41 9.05 25.05 14.22
N THR A 42 9.82 23.99 14.03
CA THR A 42 11.21 23.87 14.51
C THR A 42 12.05 23.05 13.54
N LYS A 43 13.34 23.37 13.47
CA LYS A 43 14.35 22.57 12.74
C LYS A 43 15.07 21.56 13.64
N GLU A 44 14.77 21.57 14.93
CA GLU A 44 15.31 20.61 15.89
C GLU A 44 14.35 19.43 16.05
N TYR A 45 14.82 18.23 15.73
CA TYR A 45 14.06 16.99 15.96
C TYR A 45 14.18 16.53 17.41
N SER A 46 13.04 16.16 18.00
CA SER A 46 12.99 15.49 19.31
C SER A 46 11.84 14.50 19.36
N ASP A 47 12.11 13.30 19.84
CA ASP A 47 11.05 12.28 20.07
C ASP A 47 9.98 12.76 21.09
N ASN A 48 10.31 13.76 21.92
CA ASN A 48 9.36 14.35 22.86
C ASN A 48 8.24 15.15 22.16
N TYR A 49 8.41 15.49 20.89
CA TYR A 49 7.39 16.20 20.09
C TYR A 49 6.37 15.25 19.43
N ALA A 50 6.53 13.93 19.66
CA ALA A 50 5.60 12.97 19.12
C ALA A 50 4.20 13.13 19.72
N VAL A 51 3.20 12.99 18.86
CA VAL A 51 1.78 13.07 19.19
C VAL A 51 1.00 11.95 18.53
N PHE A 52 -0.20 11.65 19.04
CA PHE A 52 -1.13 10.79 18.33
C PHE A 52 -1.57 11.49 17.05
N THR A 53 -1.45 10.80 15.93
CA THR A 53 -1.66 11.40 14.60
C THR A 53 -3.12 11.35 14.15
N GLY A 54 -3.95 10.57 14.83
CA GLY A 54 -5.31 10.24 14.38
C GLY A 54 -5.32 9.33 13.13
N LYS A 55 -4.17 8.78 12.75
CA LYS A 55 -4.00 7.87 11.61
C LYS A 55 -3.69 6.48 12.15
N ASN A 56 -4.43 5.47 11.69
CA ASN A 56 -4.42 4.15 12.30
C ASN A 56 -3.96 3.07 11.31
N GLN A 57 -3.21 2.08 11.83
CA GLN A 57 -2.82 0.90 11.04
C GLN A 57 -4.00 0.00 10.70
N TYR A 58 -5.06 0.04 11.49
CA TYR A 58 -6.28 -0.73 11.25
C TYR A 58 -7.28 0.10 10.45
N ALA A 59 -7.76 -0.47 9.36
CA ALA A 59 -8.77 0.17 8.52
C ALA A 59 -10.11 0.25 9.29
N PRO A 60 -10.70 1.43 9.47
CA PRO A 60 -12.03 1.56 10.07
C PRO A 60 -13.12 0.92 9.20
N TRP A 61 -12.87 0.81 7.90
CA TRP A 61 -13.76 0.18 6.95
C TRP A 61 -13.02 -0.89 6.15
N SER A 62 -13.46 -2.14 6.28
CA SER A 62 -12.94 -3.25 5.49
C SER A 62 -14.06 -4.16 5.05
N GLY A 63 -13.88 -4.78 3.90
CA GLY A 63 -14.89 -5.69 3.37
C GLY A 63 -14.57 -6.21 1.99
N GLY A 64 -15.55 -6.84 1.39
CA GLY A 64 -15.48 -7.34 0.03
C GLY A 64 -16.86 -7.53 -0.56
N PHE A 65 -16.90 -7.61 -1.87
CA PHE A 65 -18.09 -7.97 -2.61
C PHE A 65 -17.72 -8.84 -3.79
N ASN A 66 -18.66 -9.65 -4.23
CA ASN A 66 -18.53 -10.41 -5.44
C ASN A 66 -19.69 -10.13 -6.38
N THR A 67 -19.44 -10.28 -7.67
CA THR A 67 -20.47 -10.21 -8.71
C THR A 67 -20.33 -11.38 -9.66
N ARG A 68 -21.45 -11.92 -10.11
CA ARG A 68 -21.51 -12.96 -11.13
C ARG A 68 -22.48 -12.53 -12.21
N LEU A 69 -22.01 -12.59 -13.45
CA LEU A 69 -22.81 -12.38 -14.64
C LEU A 69 -22.76 -13.63 -15.49
N SER A 70 -23.92 -14.11 -15.93
CA SER A 70 -24.01 -15.30 -16.79
C SER A 70 -24.94 -15.02 -17.96
N TRP A 71 -24.47 -15.42 -19.16
CA TRP A 71 -25.24 -15.26 -20.39
C TRP A 71 -24.83 -16.30 -21.45
N LYS A 72 -25.79 -17.08 -21.91
CA LYS A 72 -25.64 -18.08 -22.99
C LYS A 72 -24.38 -18.97 -22.86
N GLY A 73 -24.16 -19.53 -21.66
CA GLY A 73 -23.01 -20.40 -21.39
C GLY A 73 -21.77 -19.66 -20.89
N PHE A 74 -21.62 -18.36 -21.15
CA PHE A 74 -20.58 -17.54 -20.55
C PHE A 74 -20.92 -17.21 -19.10
N SER A 75 -19.90 -17.21 -18.25
CA SER A 75 -19.99 -16.71 -16.88
C SER A 75 -18.73 -15.93 -16.52
N VAL A 76 -18.93 -14.80 -15.88
CA VAL A 76 -17.86 -13.95 -15.32
C VAL A 76 -18.12 -13.80 -13.83
N ASP A 77 -17.17 -14.22 -13.02
CA ASP A 77 -17.16 -14.06 -11.57
C ASP A 77 -16.03 -13.12 -11.20
N ALA A 78 -16.34 -12.02 -10.50
CA ALA A 78 -15.35 -11.09 -9.99
C ALA A 78 -15.51 -10.90 -8.49
N ASN A 79 -14.41 -11.05 -7.74
CA ASN A 79 -14.34 -10.87 -6.29
C ASN A 79 -13.42 -9.73 -5.94
N PHE A 80 -13.93 -8.79 -5.17
CA PHE A 80 -13.21 -7.58 -4.73
C PHE A 80 -13.03 -7.59 -3.22
N SER A 81 -11.90 -7.05 -2.76
CA SER A 81 -11.67 -6.67 -1.37
C SER A 81 -11.26 -5.21 -1.27
N PHE A 82 -11.55 -4.59 -0.14
CA PHE A 82 -11.14 -3.21 0.13
C PHE A 82 -10.83 -2.99 1.60
N MET A 83 -9.94 -2.05 1.86
CA MET A 83 -9.66 -1.44 3.15
C MET A 83 -9.58 0.07 2.96
N LEU A 84 -10.33 0.83 3.76
CA LEU A 84 -10.36 2.29 3.67
C LEU A 84 -10.00 2.91 5.01
N GLY A 85 -9.19 3.95 4.98
CA GLY A 85 -8.70 4.65 6.17
C GLY A 85 -7.55 3.93 6.87
N LYS A 86 -6.92 2.94 6.23
CA LYS A 86 -5.68 2.31 6.71
C LYS A 86 -4.49 3.20 6.40
N TYR A 87 -3.56 3.26 7.36
CA TYR A 87 -2.25 3.90 7.18
C TYR A 87 -1.13 2.91 7.45
N LEU A 88 0.00 3.11 6.78
CA LEU A 88 1.22 2.32 6.94
C LEU A 88 2.43 3.24 6.99
N ILE A 89 3.48 2.80 7.69
CA ILE A 89 4.81 3.39 7.56
C ILE A 89 5.52 2.75 6.37
N ASP A 90 5.89 3.55 5.38
CA ASP A 90 6.79 3.12 4.32
C ASP A 90 8.24 3.25 4.79
N ASN A 91 8.70 2.21 5.49
CA ASN A 91 10.05 2.17 6.03
C ASN A 91 11.14 2.04 4.95
N ASP A 92 10.80 1.53 3.78
CA ASP A 92 11.77 1.42 2.68
C ASP A 92 12.22 2.82 2.24
N ARG A 93 11.31 3.81 2.25
CA ARG A 93 11.63 5.21 1.96
C ARG A 93 12.63 5.83 2.94
N TYR A 94 12.62 5.40 4.21
CA TYR A 94 13.62 5.85 5.18
C TYR A 94 15.06 5.55 4.72
N PHE A 95 15.26 4.44 4.01
CA PHE A 95 16.58 4.02 3.52
C PHE A 95 16.88 4.57 2.12
N VAL A 96 15.89 4.53 1.21
CA VAL A 96 16.12 4.84 -0.20
C VAL A 96 15.91 6.32 -0.56
N GLU A 97 15.34 7.12 0.35
CA GLU A 97 15.14 8.56 0.21
C GLU A 97 15.87 9.37 1.30
N ASN A 98 16.96 8.82 1.83
CA ASN A 98 17.73 9.44 2.90
C ASN A 98 19.13 9.82 2.41
N PRO A 99 19.47 11.12 2.38
CA PRO A 99 20.78 11.58 1.93
C PRO A 99 21.96 10.91 2.65
N ASN A 100 21.79 10.55 3.94
CA ASN A 100 22.85 9.91 4.72
C ASN A 100 23.18 8.48 4.30
N PHE A 101 22.32 7.85 3.52
CA PHE A 101 22.50 6.48 3.04
C PHE A 101 22.98 6.41 1.58
N VAL A 102 23.27 7.56 0.98
CA VAL A 102 23.88 7.60 -0.36
C VAL A 102 25.22 6.85 -0.34
N GLY A 103 25.37 5.88 -1.23
CA GLY A 103 26.55 5.01 -1.30
C GLY A 103 26.50 3.77 -0.39
N GLN A 104 25.54 3.66 0.52
CA GLN A 104 25.32 2.45 1.35
C GLN A 104 24.18 1.58 0.79
N PHE A 105 23.11 2.21 0.30
CA PHE A 105 21.96 1.57 -0.31
C PHE A 105 21.71 2.16 -1.69
N ASN A 106 21.06 1.37 -2.55
CA ASN A 106 20.49 1.90 -3.78
C ASN A 106 19.43 2.95 -3.41
N GLN A 107 19.46 4.08 -4.09
CA GLN A 107 18.55 5.19 -3.81
C GLN A 107 17.36 5.20 -4.77
N SER A 108 16.25 5.77 -4.32
CA SER A 108 15.09 6.06 -5.15
C SER A 108 15.43 7.11 -6.22
N VAL A 109 14.71 7.09 -7.32
CA VAL A 109 14.77 8.14 -8.34
C VAL A 109 14.37 9.52 -7.77
N GLU A 110 13.56 9.54 -6.72
CA GLU A 110 13.14 10.77 -6.02
C GLU A 110 14.34 11.52 -5.42
N MET A 111 15.45 10.85 -5.14
CA MET A 111 16.68 11.49 -4.68
C MET A 111 17.28 12.47 -5.69
N ALA A 112 16.89 12.39 -6.97
CA ALA A 112 17.25 13.40 -7.96
C ALA A 112 16.65 14.78 -7.65
N ASN A 113 15.59 14.81 -6.83
CA ASN A 113 14.95 16.05 -6.37
C ASN A 113 15.53 16.58 -5.05
N MET A 114 16.63 15.98 -4.54
CA MET A 114 17.26 16.44 -3.31
C MET A 114 17.55 17.95 -3.36
N TRP A 115 17.27 18.63 -2.26
CA TRP A 115 17.51 20.07 -2.18
C TRP A 115 19.00 20.41 -2.38
N THR A 116 19.28 21.35 -3.27
CA THR A 116 20.65 21.79 -3.64
C THR A 116 20.81 23.28 -3.70
N THR A 117 19.73 24.05 -3.85
CA THR A 117 19.78 25.50 -4.03
C THR A 117 18.63 26.20 -3.32
N PRO A 118 18.89 27.39 -2.71
CA PRO A 118 17.86 28.24 -2.11
C PRO A 118 16.69 28.51 -3.07
N GLY A 119 15.46 28.42 -2.55
CA GLY A 119 14.21 28.55 -3.30
C GLY A 119 13.68 27.25 -3.92
N GLN A 120 14.42 26.15 -3.84
CA GLN A 120 13.97 24.85 -4.36
C GLN A 120 12.89 24.25 -3.45
N ILE A 121 11.72 23.94 -4.02
CA ILE A 121 10.61 23.26 -3.32
C ILE A 121 10.77 21.76 -3.56
N THR A 122 10.97 20.99 -2.50
CA THR A 122 11.15 19.53 -2.55
C THR A 122 10.85 18.90 -1.20
N ASP A 123 10.53 17.59 -1.21
CA ASP A 123 10.36 16.76 -0.01
C ASP A 123 11.67 16.04 0.40
N ILE A 124 12.71 16.12 -0.42
CA ILE A 124 14.01 15.50 -0.12
C ILE A 124 14.97 16.56 0.42
N PRO A 125 15.39 16.46 1.69
CA PRO A 125 16.20 17.48 2.33
C PRO A 125 17.62 17.56 1.75
N ALA A 126 18.35 18.60 2.15
CA ALA A 126 19.75 18.77 1.79
C ALA A 126 20.61 17.60 2.28
N ALA A 127 21.77 17.39 1.64
CA ALA A 127 22.67 16.28 1.92
C ALA A 127 23.21 16.23 3.37
N ASN A 128 23.19 17.34 4.07
CA ASN A 128 23.59 17.46 5.48
C ASN A 128 22.43 17.35 6.47
N SER A 129 21.21 17.10 6.00
CA SER A 129 20.01 16.93 6.83
C SER A 129 19.62 15.46 6.95
N THR A 130 19.62 14.95 8.17
CA THR A 130 19.32 13.53 8.44
C THR A 130 17.82 13.28 8.48
N ARG A 131 17.32 12.36 7.64
CA ARG A 131 15.94 11.87 7.74
C ARG A 131 15.69 11.24 9.10
N GLN A 132 14.50 11.50 9.64
CA GLN A 132 14.02 10.95 10.90
C GLN A 132 12.84 10.01 10.66
N PHE A 133 12.50 9.23 11.68
CA PHE A 133 11.28 8.44 11.71
C PHE A 133 10.12 9.33 12.18
N ASP A 134 9.38 9.88 11.25
CA ASP A 134 8.33 10.86 11.50
C ASP A 134 7.14 10.66 10.53
N THR A 135 6.17 11.55 10.57
CA THR A 135 4.95 11.44 9.75
C THR A 135 5.16 11.55 8.24
N HIS A 136 6.34 11.92 7.77
CA HIS A 136 6.68 11.91 6.35
C HIS A 136 6.66 10.48 5.75
N LEU A 137 6.94 9.45 6.58
CA LEU A 137 6.90 8.05 6.18
C LEU A 137 5.49 7.43 6.29
N LEU A 138 4.54 8.15 6.89
CA LEU A 138 3.19 7.67 7.17
C LEU A 138 2.27 7.92 5.97
N GLU A 139 1.93 6.86 5.25
CA GLU A 139 1.16 6.93 4.02
C GLU A 139 -0.24 6.32 4.14
N ASN A 140 -1.17 6.85 3.35
CA ASN A 140 -2.51 6.28 3.22
C ASN A 140 -2.44 4.99 2.39
N ALA A 141 -2.67 3.86 3.05
CA ALA A 141 -2.69 2.53 2.46
C ALA A 141 -4.10 2.01 2.17
N SER A 142 -5.07 2.89 2.02
CA SER A 142 -6.40 2.52 1.54
C SER A 142 -6.31 1.92 0.15
N PHE A 143 -7.06 0.84 -0.07
CA PHE A 143 -7.07 0.19 -1.38
C PHE A 143 -8.39 -0.50 -1.68
N MET A 144 -8.62 -0.74 -2.96
CA MET A 144 -9.56 -1.73 -3.49
C MET A 144 -8.85 -2.63 -4.49
N ARG A 145 -9.02 -3.95 -4.37
CA ARG A 145 -8.33 -4.96 -5.18
C ARG A 145 -9.30 -5.95 -5.80
N LEU A 146 -9.12 -6.22 -7.09
CA LEU A 146 -9.73 -7.36 -7.77
C LEU A 146 -8.94 -8.62 -7.42
N LYS A 147 -9.43 -9.35 -6.42
CA LYS A 147 -8.78 -10.55 -5.85
C LYS A 147 -8.82 -11.72 -6.80
N ASN A 148 -10.00 -11.98 -7.37
CA ASN A 148 -10.21 -13.06 -8.32
C ASN A 148 -11.11 -12.58 -9.44
N LEU A 149 -10.77 -12.99 -10.65
CA LEU A 149 -11.62 -12.90 -11.83
C LEU A 149 -11.62 -14.26 -12.50
N THR A 150 -12.79 -14.87 -12.62
CA THR A 150 -12.98 -16.11 -13.36
C THR A 150 -13.88 -15.85 -14.55
N ILE A 151 -13.41 -16.20 -15.73
CA ILE A 151 -14.21 -16.18 -16.96
C ILE A 151 -14.34 -17.63 -17.40
N SER A 152 -15.55 -18.10 -17.65
CA SER A 152 -15.79 -19.47 -18.06
C SER A 152 -16.84 -19.55 -19.15
N TYR A 153 -16.76 -20.64 -19.91
CA TYR A 153 -17.76 -21.00 -20.89
C TYR A 153 -18.15 -22.47 -20.72
N SER A 154 -19.44 -22.70 -20.54
CA SER A 154 -20.05 -24.03 -20.49
C SER A 154 -20.67 -24.35 -21.84
N PHE A 155 -20.23 -25.43 -22.45
CA PHE A 155 -20.73 -25.85 -23.74
C PHE A 155 -22.18 -26.36 -23.60
N PRO A 156 -23.09 -26.01 -24.52
CA PRO A 156 -24.48 -26.48 -24.46
C PRO A 156 -24.55 -27.99 -24.77
N GLU A 157 -25.47 -28.65 -24.11
CA GLU A 157 -25.70 -30.10 -24.26
C GLU A 157 -25.91 -30.53 -25.72
N SER A 158 -26.52 -29.70 -26.53
CA SER A 158 -26.75 -29.96 -27.96
C SER A 158 -25.48 -30.21 -28.78
N LEU A 159 -24.35 -29.64 -28.35
CA LEU A 159 -23.04 -29.89 -28.93
C LEU A 159 -22.38 -31.16 -28.40
N LEU A 160 -22.69 -31.54 -27.16
CA LEU A 160 -22.05 -32.64 -26.44
C LEU A 160 -22.81 -33.98 -26.70
N SER A 161 -24.08 -33.93 -27.08
CA SER A 161 -24.91 -35.12 -27.34
C SER A 161 -24.32 -36.09 -28.37
N LYS A 162 -23.48 -35.57 -29.27
CA LYS A 162 -22.75 -36.40 -30.27
C LYS A 162 -21.61 -37.22 -29.68
N ALA A 163 -21.08 -36.81 -28.50
CA ALA A 163 -19.96 -37.49 -27.85
C ALA A 163 -20.39 -38.66 -26.93
N GLY A 164 -21.69 -38.85 -26.73
CA GLY A 164 -22.32 -40.02 -26.08
C GLY A 164 -22.03 -40.21 -24.60
N PHE A 165 -20.81 -40.08 -24.16
CA PHE A 165 -20.38 -40.29 -22.77
C PHE A 165 -20.04 -39.00 -22.02
N ILE A 166 -19.87 -37.86 -22.71
CA ILE A 166 -19.57 -36.56 -22.10
C ILE A 166 -20.89 -35.81 -21.89
N LYS A 167 -21.22 -35.52 -20.60
CA LYS A 167 -22.43 -34.80 -20.22
C LYS A 167 -22.22 -33.31 -20.05
N GLY A 168 -20.97 -32.88 -19.77
CA GLY A 168 -20.67 -31.50 -19.62
C GLY A 168 -19.22 -31.18 -19.93
N VAL A 169 -18.99 -30.01 -20.54
CA VAL A 169 -17.66 -29.45 -20.77
C VAL A 169 -17.70 -27.97 -20.35
N ARG A 170 -16.80 -27.57 -19.49
CA ARG A 170 -16.59 -26.18 -19.10
C ARG A 170 -15.12 -25.86 -19.24
N ILE A 171 -14.79 -24.78 -19.91
CA ILE A 171 -13.47 -24.19 -19.92
C ILE A 171 -13.48 -22.91 -19.09
N PHE A 172 -12.38 -22.62 -18.40
CA PHE A 172 -12.30 -21.42 -17.58
C PHE A 172 -10.88 -20.86 -17.53
N GLY A 173 -10.79 -19.54 -17.39
CA GLY A 173 -9.59 -18.82 -17.07
C GLY A 173 -9.76 -18.10 -15.74
N VAL A 174 -8.73 -18.14 -14.90
CA VAL A 174 -8.71 -17.46 -13.59
C VAL A 174 -7.54 -16.50 -13.55
N GLY A 175 -7.81 -15.27 -13.14
CA GLY A 175 -6.81 -14.28 -12.80
C GLY A 175 -6.91 -13.89 -11.34
N ARG A 176 -5.77 -13.77 -10.65
CA ARG A 176 -5.71 -13.33 -9.24
C ARG A 176 -4.88 -12.07 -9.10
N ASN A 177 -5.30 -11.19 -8.18
CA ASN A 177 -4.64 -9.91 -7.86
C ASN A 177 -4.38 -9.05 -9.10
N LEU A 178 -5.32 -9.02 -10.05
CA LEU A 178 -5.12 -8.43 -11.38
C LEU A 178 -4.99 -6.91 -11.32
N TRP A 179 -5.70 -6.29 -10.38
CA TRP A 179 -5.81 -4.85 -10.34
C TRP A 179 -5.97 -4.36 -8.89
N THR A 180 -5.27 -3.28 -8.56
CA THR A 180 -5.35 -2.61 -7.25
C THR A 180 -5.41 -1.11 -7.48
N VAL A 181 -6.39 -0.46 -6.87
CA VAL A 181 -6.46 1.00 -6.75
C VAL A 181 -6.00 1.39 -5.37
N THR A 182 -4.99 2.22 -5.29
CA THR A 182 -4.42 2.74 -4.04
C THR A 182 -3.65 4.02 -4.32
N GLN A 183 -3.48 4.85 -3.29
CA GLN A 183 -2.56 5.99 -3.29
C GLN A 183 -1.23 5.65 -2.60
N TYR A 184 -1.13 4.46 -2.01
CA TYR A 184 0.06 4.00 -1.34
C TYR A 184 1.21 3.83 -2.35
N LYS A 185 2.36 4.41 -2.04
CA LYS A 185 3.54 4.40 -2.91
C LYS A 185 4.45 3.19 -2.69
N GLY A 186 4.31 2.51 -1.55
CA GLY A 186 5.06 1.30 -1.23
C GLY A 186 4.64 0.09 -2.07
N ALA A 187 5.29 -1.05 -1.86
CA ALA A 187 5.15 -2.25 -2.69
C ALA A 187 3.74 -2.85 -2.70
N ASP A 188 3.05 -2.88 -1.56
CA ASP A 188 1.69 -3.42 -1.45
C ASP A 188 0.96 -2.82 -0.24
N PRO A 189 -0.25 -2.23 -0.41
CA PRO A 189 -1.03 -1.68 0.70
C PRO A 189 -1.67 -2.76 1.60
N GLU A 190 -1.74 -4.00 1.14
CA GLU A 190 -2.38 -5.12 1.85
C GLU A 190 -1.38 -5.90 2.71
N ILE A 191 -0.59 -5.18 3.49
CA ILE A 191 0.35 -5.78 4.44
C ILE A 191 -0.34 -5.88 5.80
N ASP A 192 -0.19 -7.02 6.47
CA ASP A 192 -0.67 -7.23 7.85
C ASP A 192 0.41 -6.80 8.85
N SER A 193 0.76 -5.52 8.80
CA SER A 193 1.74 -4.87 9.67
C SER A 193 1.46 -3.37 9.70
N ASN A 194 2.01 -2.68 10.69
CA ASN A 194 2.03 -1.22 10.76
C ASN A 194 3.17 -0.59 9.94
N LEU A 195 4.14 -1.40 9.51
CA LEU A 195 5.36 -0.97 8.86
C LEU A 195 5.68 -1.90 7.70
N GLN A 196 5.93 -1.31 6.52
CA GLN A 196 6.49 -2.03 5.39
C GLN A 196 8.00 -2.18 5.57
N LEU A 197 8.51 -3.38 5.43
CA LEU A 197 9.94 -3.69 5.48
C LEU A 197 10.24 -4.80 4.47
N GLY A 198 10.68 -4.44 3.27
CA GLY A 198 11.14 -5.37 2.23
C GLY A 198 10.13 -6.47 1.88
N VAL A 199 8.84 -6.20 1.97
CA VAL A 199 7.79 -7.20 1.72
C VAL A 199 7.57 -7.35 0.23
N TYR A 200 7.52 -8.60 -0.24
CA TYR A 200 7.11 -8.88 -1.63
C TYR A 200 5.63 -8.56 -1.84
N PRO A 201 5.28 -7.81 -2.90
CA PRO A 201 3.90 -7.53 -3.23
C PRO A 201 3.15 -8.81 -3.63
N ASN A 202 1.85 -8.81 -3.43
CA ASN A 202 0.98 -9.89 -3.89
C ASN A 202 1.13 -10.10 -5.40
N THR A 203 1.51 -11.32 -5.81
CA THR A 203 1.76 -11.65 -7.21
C THR A 203 0.47 -11.73 -8.02
N ARG A 204 0.52 -11.30 -9.27
CA ARG A 204 -0.53 -11.61 -10.25
C ARG A 204 -0.38 -13.05 -10.70
N GLN A 205 -1.49 -13.77 -10.75
CA GLN A 205 -1.50 -15.19 -11.14
C GLN A 205 -2.55 -15.41 -12.22
N PHE A 206 -2.25 -16.29 -13.16
CA PHE A 206 -3.16 -16.70 -14.21
C PHE A 206 -3.19 -18.23 -14.29
N ALA A 207 -4.38 -18.77 -14.44
CA ALA A 207 -4.59 -20.20 -14.65
C ALA A 207 -5.66 -20.41 -15.70
N ILE A 208 -5.53 -21.50 -16.45
CA ILE A 208 -6.54 -21.97 -17.40
C ILE A 208 -6.85 -23.42 -17.04
N GLY A 209 -8.12 -23.78 -17.08
CA GLY A 209 -8.56 -25.13 -16.77
C GLY A 209 -9.76 -25.56 -17.63
N ALA A 210 -9.99 -26.86 -17.63
CA ALA A 210 -11.17 -27.47 -18.21
C ALA A 210 -11.78 -28.48 -17.22
N GLU A 211 -13.08 -28.51 -17.18
CA GLU A 211 -13.89 -29.45 -16.38
C GLU A 211 -14.70 -30.31 -17.32
N LEU A 212 -14.63 -31.63 -17.14
CA LEU A 212 -15.35 -32.61 -17.93
C LEU A 212 -16.26 -33.39 -16.98
N THR A 213 -17.53 -33.54 -17.37
CA THR A 213 -18.53 -34.34 -16.65
C THR A 213 -18.92 -35.49 -17.53
N PHE A 214 -18.89 -36.71 -16.97
CA PHE A 214 -19.18 -37.97 -17.65
C PHE A 214 -20.51 -38.57 -17.20
#